data_a9444d88f96b985456d6c6bfcd963ed7
#
_entry.id   a9444d88f96b985456d6c6bfcd963ed7
#
_cell.length_a   1.000
_cell.length_b   1.000
_cell.length_c   1.000
_cell.angle_alpha   90.00
_cell.angle_beta   90.00
_cell.angle_gamma   90.00
#
_symmetry.space_group_name_H-M   'P 1'
#
loop_
_entity.id
_entity.type
_entity.pdbx_description
1 polymer ?
#
loop_
_entity_poly.entity_id
_entity_poly.type
_entity_poly.pdbx_seq_one_letter_code
_entity_poly.pdbx_strand_id
1 'polypeptide(L)'
;GLIPNASVHIRTDHGMLLGLDGQRGFGQIVGKQAMDLAFERVRQHGACIYSLSHAHHLGRIGHFAEMAVEREWISLHFVNVRSRPVVAAWHGGDGRFGTNPCCIGIPMGLGPDRREPFVLDFATSRVAQGKMRVAHNKGQQVEAGTLIDEHGQPTTRPGVVVVPQSNGRYGALMPFGEHKGFGMAVACELLGGALSGGGTWHREADDRRAVYNGMLGIVIDPNALGAAESFSAEALAFAD
;
A
#
# COMPACT_ATOMS: atom_id res chain seq x y z
N GLY A 1 13.76 10.33 12.23
CA GLY A 1 12.39 10.70 12.54
C GLY A 1 11.72 11.47 11.41
N LEU A 2 10.48 11.90 11.61
CA LEU A 2 9.70 12.70 10.67
C LEU A 2 10.36 14.08 10.43
N ILE A 3 10.37 14.54 9.17
CA ILE A 3 10.77 15.90 8.78
C ILE A 3 9.50 16.62 8.30
N PRO A 4 8.90 17.51 9.12
CA PRO A 4 7.55 18.03 8.89
C PRO A 4 7.38 18.83 7.58
N ASN A 5 8.41 19.57 7.19
CA ASN A 5 8.38 20.44 5.99
C ASN A 5 9.10 19.84 4.77
N ALA A 6 9.38 18.52 4.80
CA ALA A 6 10.00 17.86 3.67
C ALA A 6 9.03 17.79 2.48
N SER A 7 9.59 18.00 1.29
CA SER A 7 8.92 17.83 0.00
C SER A 7 9.58 16.69 -0.77
N VAL A 8 8.88 16.17 -1.77
CA VAL A 8 9.42 15.15 -2.66
C VAL A 8 10.61 15.69 -3.42
N HIS A 9 11.68 14.90 -3.45
CA HIS A 9 12.86 15.14 -4.28
C HIS A 9 12.90 14.15 -5.44
N ILE A 10 13.10 14.65 -6.65
CA ILE A 10 13.29 13.82 -7.84
C ILE A 10 14.75 13.35 -7.86
N ARG A 11 14.96 12.03 -7.70
CA ARG A 11 16.29 11.41 -7.78
C ARG A 11 16.68 11.05 -9.21
N THR A 12 15.72 10.54 -9.97
CA THR A 12 15.88 10.15 -11.38
C THR A 12 14.65 10.53 -12.17
N ASP A 13 14.86 11.02 -13.39
CA ASP A 13 13.81 11.38 -14.34
C ASP A 13 14.19 10.87 -15.73
N HIS A 14 13.44 9.90 -16.22
CA HIS A 14 13.54 9.35 -17.57
C HIS A 14 12.20 9.50 -18.31
N GLY A 15 11.58 10.68 -18.25
CA GLY A 15 10.28 10.96 -18.83
C GLY A 15 9.17 10.24 -18.08
N MET A 16 8.67 9.13 -18.60
CA MET A 16 7.60 8.37 -17.94
C MET A 16 8.08 7.52 -16.76
N LEU A 17 9.38 7.46 -16.46
CA LEU A 17 9.93 6.74 -15.31
C LEU A 17 10.50 7.72 -14.29
N LEU A 18 9.95 7.77 -13.08
CA LEU A 18 10.38 8.67 -12.01
C LEU A 18 10.88 7.89 -10.78
N GLY A 19 12.05 8.28 -10.29
CA GLY A 19 12.54 7.88 -8.97
C GLY A 19 12.44 9.05 -8.00
N LEU A 20 11.65 8.89 -6.93
CA LEU A 20 11.30 9.94 -5.98
C LEU A 20 11.76 9.58 -4.56
N ASP A 21 12.13 10.59 -3.79
CA ASP A 21 12.46 10.49 -2.37
C ASP A 21 11.53 11.42 -1.57
N GLY A 22 10.77 10.85 -0.64
CA GLY A 22 9.86 11.58 0.25
C GLY A 22 10.57 12.25 1.42
N GLN A 23 11.89 12.11 1.54
CA GLN A 23 12.75 12.80 2.52
C GLN A 23 12.25 12.72 3.97
N ARG A 24 11.59 11.61 4.34
CA ARG A 24 10.93 11.39 5.64
C ARG A 24 9.83 12.42 5.95
N GLY A 25 9.20 13.00 4.93
CA GLY A 25 8.06 13.89 5.06
C GLY A 25 6.78 13.16 5.46
N PHE A 26 5.75 13.92 5.79
CA PHE A 26 4.40 13.37 6.01
C PHE A 26 3.94 12.61 4.78
N GLY A 27 3.63 11.31 4.96
CA GLY A 27 3.34 10.41 3.85
C GLY A 27 2.20 10.89 2.94
N GLN A 28 1.13 11.42 3.52
CA GLN A 28 0.00 11.97 2.77
C GLN A 28 0.41 13.17 1.87
N ILE A 29 1.32 14.01 2.37
CA ILE A 29 1.80 15.18 1.63
C ILE A 29 2.75 14.76 0.51
N VAL A 30 3.80 14.01 0.84
CA VAL A 30 4.79 13.58 -0.16
C VAL A 30 4.19 12.57 -1.16
N GLY A 31 3.21 11.75 -0.74
CA GLY A 31 2.46 10.88 -1.63
C GLY A 31 1.64 11.67 -2.65
N LYS A 32 0.93 12.71 -2.19
CA LYS A 32 0.21 13.63 -3.11
C LYS A 32 1.16 14.32 -4.09
N GLN A 33 2.28 14.84 -3.62
CA GLN A 33 3.30 15.47 -4.48
C GLN A 33 3.84 14.48 -5.52
N ALA A 34 4.07 13.22 -5.14
CA ALA A 34 4.49 12.17 -6.07
C ALA A 34 3.42 11.91 -7.15
N MET A 35 2.14 11.88 -6.77
CA MET A 35 1.03 11.75 -7.72
C MET A 35 0.95 12.96 -8.66
N ASP A 36 1.11 14.18 -8.16
CA ASP A 36 1.06 15.40 -8.98
C ASP A 36 2.18 15.36 -10.06
N LEU A 37 3.41 14.96 -9.68
CA LEU A 37 4.51 14.75 -10.62
C LEU A 37 4.22 13.65 -11.64
N ALA A 38 3.65 12.52 -11.17
CA ALA A 38 3.25 11.43 -12.06
C ALA A 38 2.19 11.90 -13.07
N PHE A 39 1.22 12.70 -12.65
CA PHE A 39 0.18 13.25 -13.52
C PHE A 39 0.74 14.18 -14.61
N GLU A 40 1.78 14.95 -14.30
CA GLU A 40 2.48 15.73 -15.32
C GLU A 40 3.08 14.83 -16.41
N ARG A 41 3.66 13.69 -16.02
CA ARG A 41 4.23 12.73 -16.96
C ARG A 41 3.16 11.99 -17.77
N VAL A 42 2.04 11.64 -17.15
CA VAL A 42 0.91 11.03 -17.87
C VAL A 42 0.39 11.96 -18.97
N ARG A 43 0.24 13.25 -18.69
CA ARG A 43 -0.18 14.23 -19.74
C ARG A 43 0.80 14.31 -20.91
N GLN A 44 2.10 14.09 -20.67
CA GLN A 44 3.15 14.20 -21.69
C GLN A 44 3.36 12.90 -22.46
N HIS A 45 3.19 11.75 -21.79
CA HIS A 45 3.62 10.44 -22.29
C HIS A 45 2.51 9.39 -22.33
N GLY A 46 1.32 9.70 -21.81
CA GLY A 46 0.20 8.76 -21.70
C GLY A 46 0.29 7.80 -20.50
N ALA A 47 1.46 7.69 -19.86
CA ALA A 47 1.65 6.85 -18.69
C ALA A 47 2.81 7.37 -17.82
N CYS A 48 2.82 6.97 -16.55
CA CYS A 48 3.95 7.16 -15.65
C CYS A 48 4.10 5.95 -14.73
N ILE A 49 5.34 5.47 -14.59
CA ILE A 49 5.76 4.55 -13.54
C ILE A 49 6.66 5.32 -12.60
N TYR A 50 6.32 5.38 -11.33
CA TYR A 50 7.13 6.08 -10.35
C TYR A 50 7.40 5.22 -9.11
N SER A 51 8.57 5.39 -8.53
CA SER A 51 8.92 4.86 -7.22
C SER A 51 9.06 6.00 -6.22
N LEU A 52 8.44 5.85 -5.04
CA LEU A 52 8.60 6.78 -3.92
C LEU A 52 9.24 6.04 -2.76
N SER A 53 10.40 6.51 -2.30
CA SER A 53 11.08 6.00 -1.10
C SER A 53 10.95 6.96 0.08
N HIS A 54 11.28 6.48 1.27
CA HIS A 54 11.43 7.28 2.49
C HIS A 54 10.25 8.21 2.82
N ALA A 55 9.02 7.84 2.48
CA ALA A 55 7.84 8.50 2.99
C ALA A 55 7.55 8.01 4.43
N HIS A 56 6.98 8.85 5.30
CA HIS A 56 6.28 8.34 6.47
C HIS A 56 4.96 7.70 6.05
N HIS A 57 4.13 7.29 7.03
CA HIS A 57 2.89 6.58 6.78
C HIS A 57 2.01 7.29 5.74
N LEU A 58 1.79 6.61 4.60
CA LEU A 58 1.03 7.13 3.46
C LEU A 58 -0.49 7.26 3.73
N GLY A 59 -0.98 6.66 4.81
CA GLY A 59 -2.40 6.68 5.16
C GLY A 59 -3.22 5.67 4.37
N ARG A 60 -4.42 6.05 3.94
CA ARG A 60 -5.30 5.25 3.09
C ARG A 60 -4.83 5.37 1.63
N ILE A 61 -4.37 4.26 1.07
CA ILE A 61 -3.78 4.25 -0.28
C ILE A 61 -4.84 4.51 -1.36
N GLY A 62 -6.09 4.14 -1.12
CA GLY A 62 -7.23 4.43 -1.99
C GLY A 62 -7.35 5.90 -2.39
N HIS A 63 -6.87 6.84 -1.55
CA HIS A 63 -6.83 8.26 -1.89
C HIS A 63 -6.04 8.53 -3.17
N PHE A 64 -4.91 7.87 -3.36
CA PHE A 64 -4.08 8.06 -4.57
C PHE A 64 -4.76 7.49 -5.82
N ALA A 65 -5.48 6.36 -5.66
CA ALA A 65 -6.29 5.81 -6.74
C ALA A 65 -7.46 6.73 -7.10
N GLU A 66 -8.14 7.30 -6.11
CA GLU A 66 -9.22 8.28 -6.31
C GLU A 66 -8.72 9.52 -7.08
N MET A 67 -7.53 10.03 -6.74
CA MET A 67 -6.92 11.14 -7.50
C MET A 67 -6.71 10.82 -8.99
N ALA A 68 -6.40 9.56 -9.34
CA ALA A 68 -6.21 9.14 -10.72
C ALA A 68 -7.55 8.97 -11.46
N VAL A 69 -8.51 8.28 -10.84
CA VAL A 69 -9.83 8.04 -11.47
C VAL A 69 -10.67 9.31 -11.62
N GLU A 70 -10.46 10.33 -10.78
CA GLU A 70 -11.02 11.68 -10.99
C GLU A 70 -10.59 12.30 -12.32
N ARG A 71 -9.43 11.88 -12.85
CA ARG A 71 -8.88 12.28 -14.15
C ARG A 71 -9.16 11.27 -15.26
N GLU A 72 -10.00 10.29 -14.97
CA GLU A 72 -10.33 9.18 -15.89
C GLU A 72 -9.10 8.31 -16.21
N TRP A 73 -8.11 8.25 -15.30
CA TRP A 73 -6.90 7.44 -15.46
C TRP A 73 -6.94 6.19 -14.57
N ILE A 74 -6.34 5.13 -15.05
CA ILE A 74 -6.12 3.89 -14.32
C ILE A 74 -4.88 4.06 -13.45
N SER A 75 -4.91 3.51 -12.22
CA SER A 75 -3.71 3.49 -11.39
C SER A 75 -3.56 2.21 -10.59
N LEU A 76 -2.30 1.82 -10.34
CA LEU A 76 -1.93 0.70 -9.50
C LEU A 76 -0.85 1.18 -8.50
N HIS A 77 -0.99 0.76 -7.24
CA HIS A 77 -0.06 1.14 -6.18
C HIS A 77 0.32 -0.08 -5.35
N PHE A 78 1.63 -0.32 -5.22
CA PHE A 78 2.21 -1.39 -4.40
C PHE A 78 3.03 -0.73 -3.29
N VAL A 79 2.63 -0.92 -2.05
CA VAL A 79 3.22 -0.22 -0.91
C VAL A 79 3.83 -1.20 0.07
N ASN A 80 5.08 -0.97 0.48
CA ASN A 80 5.63 -1.67 1.62
C ASN A 80 5.49 -0.82 2.90
N VAL A 81 5.40 -1.50 4.03
CA VAL A 81 5.35 -0.86 5.34
C VAL A 81 6.53 -1.33 6.18
N ARG A 82 7.56 -0.50 6.26
CA ARG A 82 8.74 -0.73 7.08
C ARG A 82 8.53 -0.17 8.49
N SER A 83 8.14 -1.05 9.39
CA SER A 83 7.96 -0.79 10.82
C SER A 83 8.24 -2.08 11.60
N ARG A 84 7.79 -2.23 12.84
CA ARG A 84 7.78 -3.55 13.46
C ARG A 84 6.96 -4.51 12.58
N PRO A 85 7.50 -5.68 12.17
CA PRO A 85 6.76 -6.64 11.35
C PRO A 85 5.58 -7.20 12.15
N VAL A 86 4.41 -7.21 11.53
CA VAL A 86 3.14 -7.55 12.18
C VAL A 86 2.35 -8.63 11.46
N VAL A 87 2.76 -8.99 10.24
CA VAL A 87 2.08 -10.00 9.41
C VAL A 87 3.02 -11.20 9.22
N ALA A 88 2.51 -12.40 9.49
CA ALA A 88 3.27 -13.63 9.29
C ALA A 88 3.39 -13.99 7.80
N ALA A 89 4.45 -14.71 7.46
CA ALA A 89 4.50 -15.44 6.20
C ALA A 89 3.49 -16.59 6.23
N TRP A 90 3.03 -17.05 5.07
CA TRP A 90 2.22 -18.27 4.98
C TRP A 90 3.01 -19.46 5.55
N HIS A 91 2.39 -20.21 6.48
CA HIS A 91 3.04 -21.22 7.32
C HIS A 91 4.17 -20.70 8.24
N GLY A 92 4.38 -19.40 8.36
CA GLY A 92 5.33 -18.82 9.30
C GLY A 92 4.76 -18.69 10.71
N GLY A 93 5.63 -18.74 11.72
CA GLY A 93 5.25 -18.66 13.14
C GLY A 93 5.43 -17.26 13.75
N ASP A 94 5.87 -16.25 13.00
CA ASP A 94 6.15 -14.88 13.49
C ASP A 94 5.91 -13.83 12.42
N GLY A 95 5.85 -12.56 12.82
CA GLY A 95 5.70 -11.42 11.89
C GLY A 95 6.95 -11.21 11.04
N ARG A 96 6.76 -11.08 9.73
CA ARG A 96 7.82 -10.85 8.73
C ARG A 96 7.58 -9.65 7.83
N PHE A 97 6.34 -9.16 7.75
CA PHE A 97 5.93 -8.06 6.90
C PHE A 97 5.18 -6.99 7.69
N GLY A 98 5.11 -5.78 7.13
CA GLY A 98 4.06 -4.85 7.42
C GLY A 98 2.72 -5.31 6.81
N THR A 99 1.72 -4.44 6.83
CA THR A 99 0.42 -4.73 6.21
C THR A 99 0.43 -4.59 4.68
N ASN A 100 1.50 -4.09 4.12
CA ASN A 100 1.87 -4.01 2.70
C ASN A 100 0.67 -3.91 1.75
N PRO A 101 -0.02 -2.75 1.71
CA PRO A 101 -1.24 -2.62 0.93
C PRO A 101 -0.98 -2.55 -0.57
N CYS A 102 -1.98 -3.03 -1.33
CA CYS A 102 -2.10 -2.83 -2.77
C CYS A 102 -3.38 -2.05 -3.06
N CYS A 103 -3.33 -1.16 -4.05
CA CYS A 103 -4.50 -0.42 -4.47
C CYS A 103 -4.57 -0.33 -6.00
N ILE A 104 -5.78 -0.45 -6.53
CA ILE A 104 -6.07 -0.32 -7.96
C ILE A 104 -7.26 0.61 -8.12
N GLY A 105 -7.12 1.63 -8.96
CA GLY A 105 -8.20 2.51 -9.38
C GLY A 105 -8.48 2.36 -10.87
N ILE A 106 -9.75 2.16 -11.22
CA ILE A 106 -10.20 2.01 -12.60
C ILE A 106 -11.42 2.90 -12.80
N PRO A 107 -11.41 3.85 -13.76
CA PRO A 107 -12.61 4.60 -14.11
C PRO A 107 -13.64 3.67 -14.74
N MET A 108 -14.91 3.79 -14.34
CA MET A 108 -16.01 3.00 -14.89
C MET A 108 -16.72 3.83 -15.95
N GLY A 109 -16.20 3.75 -17.18
CA GLY A 109 -16.55 4.66 -18.28
C GLY A 109 -15.69 5.93 -18.28
N LEU A 110 -15.73 6.66 -19.38
CA LEU A 110 -15.05 7.94 -19.59
C LEU A 110 -16.07 8.99 -20.04
N GLY A 111 -15.75 10.27 -19.74
CA GLY A 111 -16.61 11.38 -20.13
C GLY A 111 -17.89 11.51 -19.28
N PRO A 112 -18.98 12.13 -19.84
CA PRO A 112 -20.16 12.49 -19.09
C PRO A 112 -20.99 11.30 -18.60
N ASP A 113 -20.92 10.15 -19.26
CA ASP A 113 -21.70 8.94 -18.92
C ASP A 113 -20.99 8.02 -17.92
N ARG A 114 -19.81 8.42 -17.41
CA ARG A 114 -19.04 7.64 -16.43
C ARG A 114 -19.84 7.41 -15.15
N ARG A 115 -19.67 6.22 -14.57
CA ARG A 115 -20.21 5.84 -13.26
C ARG A 115 -19.19 6.02 -12.15
N GLU A 116 -19.59 5.70 -10.92
CA GLU A 116 -18.68 5.63 -9.78
C GLU A 116 -17.50 4.71 -10.11
N PRO A 117 -16.26 5.16 -9.87
CA PRO A 117 -15.06 4.40 -10.22
C PRO A 117 -14.93 3.14 -9.35
N PHE A 118 -14.28 2.13 -9.90
CA PHE A 118 -13.85 0.98 -9.12
C PHE A 118 -12.54 1.33 -8.41
N VAL A 119 -12.55 1.29 -7.06
CA VAL A 119 -11.36 1.46 -6.23
C VAL A 119 -11.20 0.26 -5.32
N LEU A 120 -10.20 -0.57 -5.59
CA LEU A 120 -9.79 -1.67 -4.74
C LEU A 120 -8.61 -1.22 -3.87
N ASP A 121 -8.81 -1.07 -2.56
CA ASP A 121 -7.77 -0.72 -1.58
C ASP A 121 -7.78 -1.73 -0.45
N PHE A 122 -6.72 -2.51 -0.32
CA PHE A 122 -6.65 -3.57 0.68
C PHE A 122 -5.24 -3.76 1.25
N ALA A 123 -5.17 -4.07 2.53
CA ALA A 123 -3.98 -4.61 3.15
C ALA A 123 -3.80 -6.08 2.76
N THR A 124 -2.56 -6.54 2.63
CA THR A 124 -2.26 -7.96 2.38
C THR A 124 -2.39 -8.83 3.64
N SER A 125 -2.60 -8.21 4.79
CA SER A 125 -3.04 -8.88 6.01
C SER A 125 -4.56 -9.13 6.01
N ARG A 126 -5.02 -10.16 6.71
CA ARG A 126 -6.44 -10.51 6.83
C ARG A 126 -7.30 -9.37 7.37
N VAL A 127 -6.72 -8.56 8.26
CA VAL A 127 -7.35 -7.35 8.82
C VAL A 127 -6.30 -6.26 9.04
N ALA A 128 -6.74 -5.01 9.10
CA ALA A 128 -5.88 -3.88 9.42
C ALA A 128 -5.38 -3.96 10.88
N GLN A 129 -4.11 -3.61 11.12
CA GLN A 129 -3.51 -3.62 12.47
C GLN A 129 -4.25 -2.71 13.45
N GLY A 130 -4.78 -1.58 12.99
CA GLY A 130 -5.55 -0.65 13.82
C GLY A 130 -6.79 -1.29 14.44
N LYS A 131 -7.47 -2.21 13.72
CA LYS A 131 -8.62 -2.96 14.24
C LYS A 131 -8.24 -3.82 15.45
N MET A 132 -7.02 -4.36 15.49
CA MET A 132 -6.53 -5.16 16.62
C MET A 132 -6.39 -4.31 17.89
N ARG A 133 -5.88 -3.09 17.77
CA ARG A 133 -5.80 -2.16 18.90
C ARG A 133 -7.19 -1.79 19.43
N VAL A 134 -8.14 -1.52 18.53
CA VAL A 134 -9.53 -1.22 18.92
C VAL A 134 -10.17 -2.40 19.63
N ALA A 135 -10.06 -3.62 19.08
CA ALA A 135 -10.60 -4.84 19.71
C ALA A 135 -9.95 -5.12 21.08
N HIS A 136 -8.62 -4.97 21.17
CA HIS A 136 -7.90 -5.11 22.45
C HIS A 136 -8.39 -4.13 23.50
N ASN A 137 -8.51 -2.84 23.15
CA ASN A 137 -8.96 -1.82 24.09
C ASN A 137 -10.42 -2.03 24.57
N LYS A 138 -11.24 -2.68 23.71
CA LYS A 138 -12.62 -3.06 24.04
C LYS A 138 -12.74 -4.40 24.76
N GLY A 139 -11.64 -5.13 24.98
CA GLY A 139 -11.67 -6.47 25.54
C GLY A 139 -12.36 -7.52 24.66
N GLN A 140 -12.43 -7.26 23.34
CA GLN A 140 -13.09 -8.14 22.36
C GLN A 140 -12.11 -9.15 21.78
N GLN A 141 -12.62 -10.33 21.45
CA GLN A 141 -11.89 -11.30 20.63
C GLN A 141 -12.12 -11.00 19.14
N VAL A 142 -11.23 -11.54 18.31
CA VAL A 142 -11.34 -11.46 16.84
C VAL A 142 -11.67 -12.83 16.25
N GLU A 143 -12.02 -12.85 14.98
CA GLU A 143 -12.37 -14.05 14.25
C GLU A 143 -11.21 -15.06 14.23
N ALA A 144 -11.52 -16.34 14.35
CA ALA A 144 -10.53 -17.42 14.25
C ALA A 144 -9.80 -17.38 12.89
N GLY A 145 -8.51 -17.74 12.88
CA GLY A 145 -7.66 -17.66 11.71
C GLY A 145 -7.14 -16.26 11.38
N THR A 146 -7.44 -15.26 12.22
CA THR A 146 -6.93 -13.88 12.04
C THR A 146 -5.52 -13.71 12.58
N LEU A 147 -5.17 -14.42 13.65
CA LEU A 147 -3.94 -14.20 14.43
C LEU A 147 -3.24 -15.51 14.77
N ILE A 148 -1.94 -15.41 14.94
CA ILE A 148 -1.12 -16.36 15.70
C ILE A 148 -0.51 -15.65 16.92
N ASP A 149 -0.28 -16.39 17.99
CA ASP A 149 0.36 -15.88 19.21
C ASP A 149 1.90 -15.83 19.09
N GLU A 150 2.58 -15.51 20.17
CA GLU A 150 4.04 -15.42 20.27
C GLU A 150 4.78 -16.77 20.13
N HIS A 151 4.03 -17.87 20.07
CA HIS A 151 4.51 -19.23 19.84
C HIS A 151 4.12 -19.77 18.46
N GLY A 152 3.48 -18.92 17.62
CA GLY A 152 3.00 -19.31 16.29
C GLY A 152 1.70 -20.12 16.30
N GLN A 153 0.99 -20.19 17.44
CA GLN A 153 -0.25 -20.94 17.55
C GLN A 153 -1.47 -20.05 17.24
N PRO A 154 -2.51 -20.59 16.60
CA PRO A 154 -3.74 -19.84 16.34
C PRO A 154 -4.35 -19.25 17.61
N THR A 155 -4.78 -18.00 17.54
CA THR A 155 -5.42 -17.31 18.66
C THR A 155 -6.45 -16.29 18.18
N THR A 156 -7.42 -15.97 19.06
CA THR A 156 -8.42 -14.90 18.84
C THR A 156 -8.16 -13.67 19.70
N ARG A 157 -7.07 -13.65 20.48
CA ARG A 157 -6.73 -12.57 21.41
C ARG A 157 -5.97 -11.44 20.70
N PRO A 158 -6.56 -10.26 20.43
CA PRO A 158 -5.90 -9.20 19.69
C PRO A 158 -4.67 -8.59 20.41
N GLY A 159 -4.60 -8.73 21.74
CA GLY A 159 -3.48 -8.26 22.56
C GLY A 159 -2.13 -8.81 22.13
N VAL A 160 -2.08 -10.02 21.54
CA VAL A 160 -0.81 -10.64 21.10
C VAL A 160 -0.04 -9.84 20.06
N VAL A 161 -0.73 -9.01 19.25
CA VAL A 161 -0.11 -8.13 18.24
C VAL A 161 -0.06 -6.65 18.68
N VAL A 162 -0.68 -6.32 19.82
CA VAL A 162 -0.78 -4.93 20.31
C VAL A 162 0.27 -4.63 21.35
N VAL A 163 0.48 -5.55 22.30
CA VAL A 163 1.42 -5.43 23.41
C VAL A 163 2.40 -6.60 23.43
N PRO A 164 3.63 -6.40 23.91
CA PRO A 164 4.57 -7.51 24.07
C PRO A 164 4.02 -8.51 25.08
N GLN A 165 4.19 -9.80 24.81
CA GLN A 165 3.80 -10.87 25.73
C GLN A 165 4.86 -11.07 26.81
N SER A 166 4.65 -11.97 27.77
CA SER A 166 5.53 -12.18 28.92
C SER A 166 6.99 -12.52 28.54
N ASN A 167 7.19 -13.13 27.40
CA ASN A 167 8.52 -13.43 26.84
C ASN A 167 9.12 -12.27 25.99
N GLY A 168 8.48 -11.09 25.97
CA GLY A 168 8.89 -9.92 25.19
C GLY A 168 8.59 -10.02 23.69
N ARG A 169 8.04 -11.12 23.22
CA ARG A 169 7.68 -11.32 21.79
C ARG A 169 6.25 -10.83 21.52
N TYR A 170 5.94 -10.76 20.24
CA TYR A 170 4.60 -10.48 19.72
C TYR A 170 4.13 -11.66 18.88
N GLY A 171 2.82 -11.84 18.84
CA GLY A 171 2.17 -12.64 17.81
C GLY A 171 2.10 -11.87 16.47
N ALA A 172 1.39 -12.43 15.49
CA ALA A 172 1.26 -11.83 14.17
C ALA A 172 -0.16 -11.97 13.60
N LEU A 173 -0.49 -11.06 12.68
CA LEU A 173 -1.64 -11.17 11.80
C LEU A 173 -1.38 -12.23 10.73
N MET A 174 -2.42 -12.91 10.30
CA MET A 174 -2.35 -13.80 9.15
C MET A 174 -2.53 -13.00 7.84
N PRO A 175 -1.93 -13.44 6.72
CA PRO A 175 -2.21 -12.85 5.40
C PRO A 175 -3.65 -13.17 4.98
N PHE A 176 -4.27 -12.29 4.16
CA PHE A 176 -5.57 -12.60 3.56
C PHE A 176 -5.40 -13.72 2.52
N GLY A 177 -6.44 -14.54 2.31
CA GLY A 177 -6.43 -15.55 1.24
C GLY A 177 -5.18 -16.44 1.23
N GLU A 178 -4.60 -16.70 2.42
CA GLU A 178 -3.50 -17.66 2.60
C GLU A 178 -2.24 -17.31 1.77
N HIS A 179 -1.76 -18.26 0.93
CA HIS A 179 -0.58 -18.07 0.09
C HIS A 179 -0.74 -16.91 -0.94
N LYS A 180 -1.97 -16.57 -1.34
CA LYS A 180 -2.24 -15.49 -2.30
C LYS A 180 -1.90 -14.13 -1.70
N GLY A 181 -2.41 -13.84 -0.50
CA GLY A 181 -2.08 -12.62 0.22
C GLY A 181 -0.62 -12.56 0.65
N PHE A 182 -0.02 -13.70 1.02
CA PHE A 182 1.42 -13.78 1.26
C PHE A 182 2.22 -13.43 0.01
N GLY A 183 1.89 -14.00 -1.15
CA GLY A 183 2.54 -13.67 -2.42
C GLY A 183 2.42 -12.18 -2.77
N MET A 184 1.23 -11.58 -2.55
CA MET A 184 1.01 -10.16 -2.75
C MET A 184 1.83 -9.31 -1.75
N ALA A 185 1.95 -9.73 -0.48
CA ALA A 185 2.79 -9.05 0.52
C ALA A 185 4.26 -9.02 0.10
N VAL A 186 4.78 -10.14 -0.46
CA VAL A 186 6.13 -10.20 -1.02
C VAL A 186 6.29 -9.26 -2.21
N ALA A 187 5.32 -9.24 -3.13
CA ALA A 187 5.34 -8.32 -4.27
C ALA A 187 5.38 -6.85 -3.81
N CYS A 188 4.51 -6.45 -2.88
CA CYS A 188 4.51 -5.11 -2.31
C CYS A 188 5.84 -4.78 -1.60
N GLU A 189 6.41 -5.73 -0.86
CA GLU A 189 7.70 -5.54 -0.18
C GLU A 189 8.84 -5.29 -1.18
N LEU A 190 8.88 -6.05 -2.28
CA LEU A 190 9.93 -5.93 -3.29
C LEU A 190 9.74 -4.70 -4.19
N LEU A 191 8.53 -4.45 -4.64
CA LEU A 191 8.23 -3.33 -5.54
C LEU A 191 8.20 -1.99 -4.79
N GLY A 192 7.48 -1.93 -3.67
CA GLY A 192 7.38 -0.72 -2.86
C GLY A 192 8.64 -0.45 -2.05
N GLY A 193 9.32 -1.48 -1.56
CA GLY A 193 10.48 -1.36 -0.69
C GLY A 193 11.82 -1.45 -1.41
N ALA A 194 12.14 -2.61 -1.98
CA ALA A 194 13.46 -2.86 -2.58
C ALA A 194 13.68 -2.00 -3.82
N LEU A 195 12.76 -2.05 -4.79
CA LEU A 195 12.88 -1.32 -6.06
C LEU A 195 12.89 0.20 -5.86
N SER A 196 12.12 0.72 -4.90
CA SER A 196 12.09 2.15 -4.60
C SER A 196 13.39 2.66 -3.93
N GLY A 197 14.20 1.76 -3.38
CA GLY A 197 15.38 2.11 -2.57
C GLY A 197 15.03 2.48 -1.13
N GLY A 198 13.75 2.35 -0.71
CA GLY A 198 13.28 2.58 0.66
C GLY A 198 13.65 1.47 1.65
N GLY A 199 14.09 0.32 1.11
CA GLY A 199 14.49 -0.87 1.87
C GLY A 199 13.33 -1.77 2.27
N THR A 200 13.65 -3.03 2.50
CA THR A 200 12.74 -4.08 2.95
C THR A 200 12.96 -4.39 4.44
N TRP A 201 12.07 -5.19 5.02
CA TRP A 201 12.24 -5.68 6.38
C TRP A 201 13.24 -6.87 6.43
N HIS A 202 14.52 -6.60 6.41
CA HIS A 202 15.56 -7.61 6.64
C HIS A 202 16.64 -7.16 7.64
N ARG A 203 16.59 -5.89 8.04
CA ARG A 203 17.49 -5.30 9.02
C ARG A 203 16.68 -4.60 10.10
N GLU A 204 17.19 -4.57 11.32
CA GLU A 204 16.62 -3.74 12.35
C GLU A 204 16.65 -2.28 11.88
N ALA A 205 15.48 -1.61 11.91
CA ALA A 205 15.42 -0.19 11.62
C ALA A 205 16.10 0.57 12.76
N ASP A 206 16.95 1.55 12.44
CA ASP A 206 17.60 2.44 13.41
C ASP A 206 16.58 3.19 14.27
N ASP A 207 15.35 3.35 13.77
CA ASP A 207 14.21 3.96 14.47
C ASP A 207 13.02 2.99 14.46
N ARG A 208 12.95 2.11 15.47
CA ARG A 208 11.86 1.13 15.64
C ARG A 208 10.49 1.75 15.92
N ARG A 209 10.43 3.07 16.17
CA ARG A 209 9.18 3.81 16.46
C ARG A 209 8.61 4.51 15.24
N ALA A 210 9.34 4.58 14.15
CA ALA A 210 8.88 5.19 12.91
C ALA A 210 8.24 4.16 11.98
N VAL A 211 7.26 4.61 11.20
CA VAL A 211 6.68 3.87 10.09
C VAL A 211 7.15 4.54 8.82
N TYR A 212 7.89 3.81 8.00
CA TYR A 212 8.31 4.26 6.68
C TYR A 212 7.60 3.45 5.62
N ASN A 213 7.18 4.14 4.58
CA ASN A 213 6.62 3.52 3.38
C ASN A 213 7.51 3.80 2.16
N GLY A 214 7.60 2.81 1.30
CA GLY A 214 7.94 2.95 -0.09
C GLY A 214 6.72 2.58 -0.94
N MET A 215 6.65 3.11 -2.14
CA MET A 215 5.55 2.86 -3.07
C MET A 215 6.10 2.76 -4.50
N LEU A 216 5.67 1.74 -5.23
CA LEU A 216 5.66 1.75 -6.69
C LEU A 216 4.26 2.13 -7.14
N GLY A 217 4.15 3.19 -7.94
CA GLY A 217 2.90 3.59 -8.58
C GLY A 217 3.01 3.51 -10.09
N ILE A 218 1.91 3.12 -10.72
CA ILE A 218 1.73 3.10 -12.18
C ILE A 218 0.45 3.87 -12.46
N VAL A 219 0.51 4.87 -13.35
CA VAL A 219 -0.67 5.62 -13.80
C VAL A 219 -0.72 5.59 -15.32
N ILE A 220 -1.89 5.32 -15.88
CA ILE A 220 -2.10 5.13 -17.31
C ILE A 220 -3.30 5.93 -17.76
N ASP A 221 -3.16 6.69 -18.84
CA ASP A 221 -4.27 7.28 -19.57
C ASP A 221 -4.80 6.25 -20.60
N PRO A 222 -6.05 5.77 -20.48
CA PRO A 222 -6.64 4.85 -21.44
C PRO A 222 -6.65 5.38 -22.88
N ASN A 223 -6.73 6.70 -23.07
CA ASN A 223 -6.68 7.31 -24.40
C ASN A 223 -5.35 7.06 -25.10
N ALA A 224 -4.25 7.05 -24.35
CA ALA A 224 -2.92 6.82 -24.92
C ALA A 224 -2.72 5.39 -25.45
N LEU A 225 -3.53 4.44 -25.01
CA LEU A 225 -3.54 3.06 -25.52
C LEU A 225 -4.40 2.89 -26.78
N GLY A 226 -5.11 3.95 -27.22
CA GLY A 226 -6.03 3.89 -28.37
C GLY A 226 -7.28 3.06 -28.13
N ALA A 227 -7.60 2.73 -26.88
CA ALA A 227 -8.69 1.85 -26.50
C ALA A 227 -9.81 2.55 -25.70
N ALA A 228 -9.80 3.87 -25.61
CA ALA A 228 -10.68 4.63 -24.71
C ALA A 228 -12.18 4.34 -24.94
N GLU A 229 -12.64 4.35 -26.19
CA GLU A 229 -14.06 4.12 -26.50
C GLU A 229 -14.47 2.68 -26.16
N SER A 230 -13.70 1.67 -26.60
CA SER A 230 -13.98 0.26 -26.29
C SER A 230 -13.88 -0.02 -24.80
N PHE A 231 -12.88 0.52 -24.12
CA PHE A 231 -12.72 0.40 -22.67
C PHE A 231 -13.94 0.99 -21.93
N SER A 232 -14.39 2.19 -22.33
CA SER A 232 -15.56 2.83 -21.71
C SER A 232 -16.81 1.99 -21.90
N ALA A 233 -17.07 1.53 -23.13
CA ALA A 233 -18.25 0.72 -23.46
C ALA A 233 -18.26 -0.60 -22.68
N GLU A 234 -17.15 -1.33 -22.65
CA GLU A 234 -17.03 -2.61 -21.94
C GLU A 234 -17.12 -2.45 -20.42
N ALA A 235 -16.48 -1.40 -19.85
CA ALA A 235 -16.55 -1.14 -18.42
C ALA A 235 -17.98 -0.83 -17.96
N LEU A 236 -18.72 -0.05 -18.73
CA LEU A 236 -20.12 0.27 -18.45
C LEU A 236 -21.01 -0.97 -18.60
N ALA A 237 -20.86 -1.74 -19.69
CA ALA A 237 -21.62 -2.96 -19.91
C ALA A 237 -21.33 -4.04 -18.83
N PHE A 238 -20.10 -4.12 -18.34
CA PHE A 238 -19.73 -5.02 -17.24
C PHE A 238 -20.40 -4.64 -15.91
N ALA A 239 -20.65 -3.35 -15.69
CA ALA A 239 -21.24 -2.84 -14.45
C ALA A 239 -22.77 -2.97 -14.39
N ASP A 240 -23.44 -3.23 -15.53
CA ASP A 240 -24.89 -3.50 -15.65
C ASP A 240 -25.24 -4.93 -15.31
#